data_fe2e654cf8ddec5d5665f3011a01a353
#
_entry.id   fe2e654cf8ddec5d5665f3011a01a353
#
_cell.length_a   1.000
_cell.length_b   1.000
_cell.length_c   1.000
_cell.angle_alpha   90.00
_cell.angle_beta   90.00
_cell.angle_gamma   90.00
#
_symmetry.space_group_name_H-M   'P 1'
#
loop_
_entity.id
_entity.type
_entity.pdbx_description
1 polymer ?
#
loop_
_entity_poly.entity_id
_entity_poly.type
_entity_poly.pdbx_seq_one_letter_code
_entity_poly.pdbx_strand_id
1 'polypeptide(L)'
;MRVYEVVEPKGLDGLVLNANRAEPKAGHGQLIMKLRAAALNYRDQGVVKGAYGYTKFPVIPLSDGAGEVVEIGPGVTRFKVGDRVTSTFFVNWTSGRIPPDASKNSLGGMVDGVLVEQVLLAETGAIQMPGNLTFEEAATLPCAGLTAWHALIEIGRIKPGESVAILGTGGVSSFAIAFAKMQGAFVFLTSSSDEKLSRGKTLGADTLINYKSTPQWDAEILKQSGGTGVDHVLEVGGAGTMERSMNAVRPGGSIYVIGALAGPGTINPRMINRKSLNLRGIHVGSREMFAAMNRAIVQTKFKPAIDKVFAFNDAKAAYAYQQNGAHFGKVVISAA
;
A
#
# COMPACT_ATOMS: atom_id res chain seq x y z
N MET A 1 23.62 13.95 -7.99
CA MET A 1 22.35 13.98 -7.28
C MET A 1 22.38 13.13 -6.02
N ARG A 2 21.53 13.45 -5.02
CA ARG A 2 21.41 12.68 -3.78
C ARG A 2 20.52 11.44 -3.99
N VAL A 3 20.93 10.33 -3.39
CA VAL A 3 20.19 9.07 -3.41
C VAL A 3 20.40 8.31 -2.10
N TYR A 4 19.38 7.64 -1.61
CA TYR A 4 19.55 6.61 -0.61
C TYR A 4 19.67 5.24 -1.29
N GLU A 5 20.66 4.47 -0.85
CA GLU A 5 20.92 3.12 -1.34
C GLU A 5 20.95 2.14 -0.16
N VAL A 6 20.32 1.01 -0.30
CA VAL A 6 20.55 -0.12 0.58
C VAL A 6 21.75 -0.86 0.00
N VAL A 7 22.93 -0.67 0.61
CA VAL A 7 24.19 -1.26 0.11
C VAL A 7 24.36 -2.71 0.55
N GLU A 8 23.78 -3.06 1.68
CA GLU A 8 23.76 -4.42 2.24
C GLU A 8 22.55 -4.61 3.18
N PRO A 9 22.07 -5.86 3.40
CA PRO A 9 20.87 -6.14 4.19
C PRO A 9 21.12 -6.09 5.71
N LYS A 10 21.61 -4.97 6.24
CA LYS A 10 21.88 -4.73 7.65
C LYS A 10 20.86 -3.79 8.33
N GLY A 11 19.62 -3.80 7.88
CA GLY A 11 18.61 -2.88 8.37
C GLY A 11 18.96 -1.43 8.03
N LEU A 12 18.73 -0.50 8.97
CA LEU A 12 18.99 0.92 8.73
C LEU A 12 20.48 1.28 8.65
N ASP A 13 21.37 0.42 9.11
CA ASP A 13 22.83 0.63 8.97
C ASP A 13 23.25 0.44 7.50
N GLY A 14 22.60 -0.47 6.78
CA GLY A 14 22.80 -0.67 5.35
C GLY A 14 22.18 0.40 4.43
N LEU A 15 21.30 1.28 4.97
CA LEU A 15 20.71 2.37 4.22
C LEU A 15 21.64 3.60 4.24
N VAL A 16 22.27 3.92 3.13
CA VAL A 16 23.31 4.95 3.02
C VAL A 16 22.87 6.08 2.09
N LEU A 17 23.12 7.33 2.51
CA LEU A 17 22.95 8.51 1.64
C LEU A 17 24.22 8.70 0.79
N ASN A 18 24.09 8.58 -0.51
CA ASN A 18 25.11 8.92 -1.49
C ASN A 18 24.76 10.28 -2.14
N ALA A 19 25.58 11.29 -1.96
CA ALA A 19 25.34 12.63 -2.50
C ALA A 19 25.84 12.83 -3.94
N ASN A 20 26.63 11.91 -4.47
CA ASN A 20 27.40 12.08 -5.71
C ASN A 20 27.01 11.10 -6.82
N ARG A 21 25.80 10.55 -6.81
CA ARG A 21 25.34 9.69 -7.91
C ARG A 21 25.17 10.52 -9.19
N ALA A 22 25.62 9.99 -10.32
CA ALA A 22 25.40 10.61 -11.62
C ALA A 22 23.91 10.76 -11.92
N GLU A 23 23.54 11.84 -12.59
CA GLU A 23 22.15 12.03 -13.03
C GLU A 23 21.82 11.08 -14.17
N PRO A 24 20.62 10.46 -14.16
CA PRO A 24 20.22 9.59 -15.24
C PRO A 24 19.88 10.41 -16.51
N LYS A 25 19.85 9.71 -17.65
CA LYS A 25 19.32 10.25 -18.92
C LYS A 25 18.20 9.33 -19.41
N ALA A 26 17.12 9.93 -19.91
CA ALA A 26 16.00 9.15 -20.43
C ALA A 26 16.35 8.51 -21.78
N GLY A 27 16.39 7.18 -21.81
CA GLY A 27 16.49 6.38 -23.02
C GLY A 27 15.14 6.21 -23.73
N HIS A 28 15.11 5.36 -24.76
CA HIS A 28 13.88 5.07 -25.51
C HIS A 28 12.78 4.48 -24.59
N GLY A 29 11.57 5.09 -24.63
CA GLY A 29 10.42 4.68 -23.82
C GLY A 29 10.57 4.98 -22.31
N GLN A 30 11.52 5.85 -21.93
CA GLN A 30 11.77 6.22 -20.54
C GLN A 30 11.53 7.71 -20.29
N LEU A 31 11.26 8.03 -19.04
CA LEU A 31 11.14 9.41 -18.55
C LEU A 31 11.93 9.58 -17.24
N ILE A 32 12.29 10.82 -16.95
CA ILE A 32 12.84 11.19 -15.64
C ILE A 32 11.78 11.96 -14.85
N MET A 33 11.46 11.43 -13.67
CA MET A 33 10.62 12.09 -12.70
C MET A 33 11.49 12.74 -11.62
N LYS A 34 11.43 14.08 -11.50
CA LYS A 34 11.98 14.78 -10.34
C LYS A 34 11.13 14.47 -9.14
N LEU A 35 11.67 13.74 -8.17
CA LEU A 35 10.97 13.35 -6.97
C LEU A 35 10.53 14.58 -6.16
N ARG A 36 9.29 14.61 -5.72
CA ARG A 36 8.74 15.60 -4.77
C ARG A 36 8.37 14.96 -3.45
N ALA A 37 7.88 13.72 -3.48
CA ALA A 37 7.57 12.95 -2.29
C ALA A 37 7.69 11.46 -2.54
N ALA A 38 8.08 10.70 -1.52
CA ALA A 38 8.06 9.25 -1.48
C ALA A 38 7.32 8.78 -0.22
N ALA A 39 6.71 7.59 -0.24
CA ALA A 39 5.99 7.06 0.91
C ALA A 39 6.45 5.65 1.27
N LEU A 40 6.60 5.41 2.59
CA LEU A 40 7.00 4.12 3.11
C LEU A 40 5.84 3.12 3.12
N ASN A 41 6.19 1.86 2.89
CA ASN A 41 5.34 0.69 3.04
C ASN A 41 5.99 -0.31 4.00
N TYR A 42 5.20 -1.22 4.58
CA TYR A 42 5.73 -2.26 5.48
C TYR A 42 6.84 -3.11 4.83
N ARG A 43 6.69 -3.40 3.53
CA ARG A 43 7.70 -4.16 2.78
C ARG A 43 9.09 -3.53 2.78
N ASP A 44 9.18 -2.23 2.89
CA ASP A 44 10.46 -1.51 2.83
C ASP A 44 11.34 -1.83 4.04
N GLN A 45 10.72 -2.16 5.19
CA GLN A 45 11.42 -2.72 6.35
C GLN A 45 12.02 -4.10 6.03
N GLY A 46 11.34 -4.90 5.22
CA GLY A 46 11.85 -6.19 4.75
C GLY A 46 12.99 -6.04 3.74
N VAL A 47 12.93 -5.04 2.86
CA VAL A 47 13.99 -4.76 1.88
C VAL A 47 15.30 -4.42 2.57
N VAL A 48 15.30 -3.49 3.52
CA VAL A 48 16.53 -3.10 4.25
C VAL A 48 17.11 -4.26 5.10
N LYS A 49 16.29 -5.24 5.46
CA LYS A 49 16.70 -6.45 6.21
C LYS A 49 17.03 -7.64 5.31
N GLY A 50 16.86 -7.53 3.99
CA GLY A 50 17.07 -8.64 3.06
C GLY A 50 16.06 -9.79 3.19
N ALA A 51 14.89 -9.53 3.79
CA ALA A 51 13.91 -10.56 4.13
C ALA A 51 13.28 -11.27 2.92
N TYR A 52 13.41 -10.71 1.72
CA TYR A 52 12.77 -11.27 0.51
C TYR A 52 13.66 -12.19 -0.33
N GLY A 53 14.96 -12.33 0.03
CA GLY A 53 15.88 -13.29 -0.62
C GLY A 53 16.19 -13.04 -2.11
N TYR A 54 15.37 -12.24 -2.81
CA TYR A 54 15.54 -11.92 -4.23
C TYR A 54 16.03 -10.49 -4.49
N THR A 55 16.12 -9.64 -3.46
CA THR A 55 16.62 -8.27 -3.57
C THR A 55 18.12 -8.29 -3.92
N LYS A 56 18.49 -7.56 -4.96
CA LYS A 56 19.90 -7.34 -5.34
C LYS A 56 20.40 -6.06 -4.70
N PHE A 57 21.57 -6.11 -4.10
CA PHE A 57 22.22 -4.97 -3.49
C PHE A 57 23.45 -4.53 -4.31
N PRO A 58 23.77 -3.22 -4.40
CA PRO A 58 22.96 -2.11 -3.86
C PRO A 58 21.65 -1.91 -4.62
N VAL A 59 20.63 -1.36 -3.92
CA VAL A 59 19.34 -1.00 -4.52
C VAL A 59 18.85 0.33 -3.97
N ILE A 60 18.25 1.17 -4.80
CA ILE A 60 17.51 2.34 -4.36
C ILE A 60 16.17 1.85 -3.78
N PRO A 61 15.86 2.10 -2.50
CA PRO A 61 14.62 1.60 -1.91
C PRO A 61 13.41 2.45 -2.26
N LEU A 62 12.24 2.04 -1.74
CA LEU A 62 10.90 2.57 -1.91
C LEU A 62 10.34 2.38 -3.32
N SER A 63 9.06 1.98 -3.36
CA SER A 63 8.30 1.83 -4.59
C SER A 63 7.44 3.05 -4.92
N ASP A 64 7.05 3.81 -3.88
CA ASP A 64 5.97 4.78 -3.92
C ASP A 64 6.53 6.20 -4.00
N GLY A 65 6.47 6.81 -5.18
CA GLY A 65 6.94 8.16 -5.42
C GLY A 65 5.96 8.99 -6.22
N ALA A 66 5.97 10.30 -5.99
CA ALA A 66 5.26 11.29 -6.78
C ALA A 66 6.19 12.47 -7.12
N GLY A 67 6.04 13.01 -8.32
CA GLY A 67 6.90 14.08 -8.79
C GLY A 67 6.49 14.65 -10.16
N GLU A 68 7.38 15.41 -10.74
CA GLU A 68 7.19 16.04 -12.05
C GLU A 68 8.11 15.42 -13.09
N VAL A 69 7.58 15.19 -14.28
CA VAL A 69 8.38 14.78 -15.43
C VAL A 69 9.28 15.94 -15.85
N VAL A 70 10.60 15.73 -15.81
CA VAL A 70 11.60 16.75 -16.21
C VAL A 70 12.30 16.42 -17.52
N GLU A 71 12.29 15.15 -17.95
CA GLU A 71 12.84 14.69 -19.22
C GLU A 71 12.03 13.51 -19.74
N ILE A 72 11.87 13.44 -21.07
CA ILE A 72 11.29 12.28 -21.76
C ILE A 72 12.23 11.82 -22.86
N GLY A 73 12.43 10.52 -22.96
CA GLY A 73 13.20 9.91 -24.04
C GLY A 73 12.39 9.68 -25.32
N PRO A 74 13.05 9.31 -26.42
CA PRO A 74 12.36 8.96 -27.66
C PRO A 74 11.31 7.87 -27.45
N GLY A 75 10.18 7.94 -28.16
CA GLY A 75 9.11 6.93 -28.10
C GLY A 75 8.13 7.09 -26.92
N VAL A 76 8.38 8.01 -25.98
CA VAL A 76 7.39 8.34 -24.93
C VAL A 76 6.24 9.12 -25.57
N THR A 77 5.02 8.65 -25.36
CA THR A 77 3.79 9.21 -25.96
C THR A 77 2.74 9.61 -24.93
N ARG A 78 2.82 9.10 -23.71
CA ARG A 78 1.80 9.26 -22.67
C ARG A 78 2.06 10.44 -21.74
N PHE A 79 3.27 10.99 -21.77
CA PHE A 79 3.69 12.06 -20.88
C PHE A 79 4.48 13.13 -21.61
N LYS A 80 4.46 14.33 -21.05
CA LYS A 80 5.29 15.47 -21.44
C LYS A 80 5.98 16.06 -20.22
N VAL A 81 7.03 16.85 -20.46
CA VAL A 81 7.70 17.62 -19.41
C VAL A 81 6.69 18.54 -18.70
N GLY A 82 6.75 18.57 -17.38
CA GLY A 82 5.81 19.30 -16.51
C GLY A 82 4.62 18.46 -16.04
N ASP A 83 4.40 17.25 -16.57
CA ASP A 83 3.33 16.39 -16.07
C ASP A 83 3.60 15.94 -14.63
N ARG A 84 2.56 15.92 -13.80
CA ARG A 84 2.59 15.45 -12.42
C ARG A 84 2.24 13.96 -12.39
N VAL A 85 3.16 13.14 -11.94
CA VAL A 85 3.04 11.68 -12.04
C VAL A 85 3.37 10.99 -10.72
N THR A 86 2.88 9.74 -10.57
CA THR A 86 3.34 8.79 -9.57
C THR A 86 3.99 7.59 -10.25
N SER A 87 4.92 6.93 -9.55
CA SER A 87 5.40 5.61 -9.92
C SER A 87 4.27 4.58 -9.82
N THR A 88 4.41 3.45 -10.53
CA THR A 88 3.65 2.22 -10.26
C THR A 88 4.51 1.27 -9.45
N PHE A 89 3.88 0.42 -8.61
CA PHE A 89 4.64 -0.57 -7.84
C PHE A 89 5.30 -1.62 -8.74
N PHE A 90 4.56 -2.15 -9.72
CA PHE A 90 5.05 -3.06 -10.76
C PHE A 90 5.13 -2.33 -12.09
N VAL A 91 6.33 -2.21 -12.65
CA VAL A 91 6.53 -1.45 -13.90
C VAL A 91 5.99 -2.17 -15.14
N ASN A 92 5.79 -3.49 -15.07
CA ASN A 92 5.35 -4.33 -16.19
C ASN A 92 3.89 -4.83 -16.07
N TRP A 93 3.19 -4.56 -14.96
CA TRP A 93 1.78 -4.95 -14.85
C TRP A 93 0.86 -3.81 -15.29
N THR A 94 0.65 -3.71 -16.59
CA THR A 94 -0.16 -2.61 -17.17
C THR A 94 -1.66 -2.86 -17.05
N SER A 95 -2.14 -4.11 -17.24
CA SER A 95 -3.57 -4.48 -17.17
C SER A 95 -3.77 -5.99 -17.04
N GLY A 96 -5.00 -6.41 -16.80
CA GLY A 96 -5.39 -7.82 -16.80
C GLY A 96 -4.71 -8.66 -15.70
N ARG A 97 -4.36 -9.91 -16.05
CA ARG A 97 -3.74 -10.85 -15.10
C ARG A 97 -2.35 -10.39 -14.69
N ILE A 98 -1.98 -10.70 -13.43
CA ILE A 98 -0.62 -10.44 -12.94
C ILE A 98 0.40 -11.21 -13.81
N PRO A 99 1.43 -10.52 -14.34
CA PRO A 99 2.49 -11.18 -15.09
C PRO A 99 3.27 -12.17 -14.21
N PRO A 100 3.72 -13.32 -14.73
CA PRO A 100 4.48 -14.29 -13.95
C PRO A 100 5.79 -13.73 -13.34
N ASP A 101 6.34 -12.70 -13.97
CA ASP A 101 7.57 -12.01 -13.56
C ASP A 101 7.33 -10.66 -12.86
N ALA A 102 6.09 -10.35 -12.47
CA ALA A 102 5.75 -9.08 -11.81
C ALA A 102 6.67 -8.80 -10.61
N SER A 103 6.93 -9.80 -9.77
CA SER A 103 7.80 -9.65 -8.60
C SER A 103 9.21 -9.17 -8.97
N LYS A 104 9.74 -9.61 -10.12
CA LYS A 104 11.07 -9.21 -10.62
C LYS A 104 11.11 -7.76 -11.12
N ASN A 105 9.94 -7.14 -11.28
CA ASN A 105 9.76 -5.77 -11.79
C ASN A 105 9.15 -4.84 -10.75
N SER A 106 9.31 -5.18 -9.45
CA SER A 106 8.85 -4.33 -8.34
C SER A 106 9.90 -3.28 -7.99
N LEU A 107 9.51 -2.01 -8.00
CA LEU A 107 10.37 -0.89 -7.60
C LEU A 107 10.81 -1.02 -6.14
N GLY A 108 12.01 -0.55 -5.85
CA GLY A 108 12.57 -0.51 -4.50
C GLY A 108 12.87 -1.88 -3.89
N GLY A 109 13.07 -2.90 -4.73
CA GLY A 109 13.41 -4.25 -4.30
C GLY A 109 14.19 -4.99 -5.36
N MET A 110 13.54 -5.38 -6.46
CA MET A 110 14.22 -6.06 -7.59
C MET A 110 14.81 -5.08 -8.60
N VAL A 111 14.20 -3.94 -8.76
CA VAL A 111 14.70 -2.82 -9.56
C VAL A 111 14.82 -1.59 -8.68
N ASP A 112 15.67 -0.65 -9.07
CA ASP A 112 15.84 0.61 -8.35
C ASP A 112 14.49 1.29 -8.12
N GLY A 113 14.32 1.79 -6.91
CA GLY A 113 13.12 2.48 -6.46
C GLY A 113 13.20 3.99 -6.61
N VAL A 114 12.51 4.69 -5.71
CA VAL A 114 12.23 6.12 -5.88
C VAL A 114 12.92 7.02 -4.87
N LEU A 115 13.66 6.51 -3.88
CA LEU A 115 14.32 7.36 -2.88
C LEU A 115 15.60 8.01 -3.42
N VAL A 116 15.43 8.81 -4.48
CA VAL A 116 16.47 9.51 -5.24
C VAL A 116 15.89 10.80 -5.82
N GLU A 117 16.71 11.85 -6.01
CA GLU A 117 16.21 13.15 -6.50
C GLU A 117 15.63 13.09 -7.92
N GLN A 118 16.17 12.23 -8.78
CA GLN A 118 15.69 12.02 -10.16
C GLN A 118 15.51 10.52 -10.40
N VAL A 119 14.27 10.12 -10.60
CA VAL A 119 13.87 8.72 -10.79
C VAL A 119 13.76 8.43 -12.28
N LEU A 120 14.55 7.48 -12.78
CA LEU A 120 14.42 6.97 -14.15
C LEU A 120 13.33 5.91 -14.18
N LEU A 121 12.28 6.13 -14.95
CA LEU A 121 11.15 5.20 -15.08
C LEU A 121 10.91 4.84 -16.54
N ALA A 122 10.56 3.59 -16.80
CA ALA A 122 9.88 3.25 -18.03
C ALA A 122 8.53 3.97 -18.09
N GLU A 123 8.06 4.37 -19.26
CA GLU A 123 6.75 5.00 -19.44
C GLU A 123 5.60 4.14 -18.83
N THR A 124 5.74 2.82 -18.86
CA THR A 124 4.78 1.89 -18.26
C THR A 124 4.79 1.92 -16.73
N GLY A 125 5.91 2.34 -16.13
CA GLY A 125 6.12 2.45 -14.69
C GLY A 125 5.64 3.77 -14.08
N ALA A 126 4.99 4.62 -14.87
CA ALA A 126 4.43 5.89 -14.41
C ALA A 126 2.94 6.02 -14.75
N ILE A 127 2.24 6.81 -13.93
CA ILE A 127 0.83 7.17 -14.14
C ILE A 127 0.58 8.63 -13.73
N GLN A 128 -0.30 9.32 -14.44
CA GLN A 128 -0.75 10.65 -14.07
C GLN A 128 -1.36 10.63 -12.65
N MET A 129 -0.94 11.52 -11.78
CA MET A 129 -1.50 11.63 -10.43
C MET A 129 -2.85 12.33 -10.43
N PRO A 130 -3.73 12.08 -9.43
CA PRO A 130 -4.97 12.83 -9.26
C PRO A 130 -4.71 14.33 -9.08
N GLY A 131 -5.40 15.16 -9.86
CA GLY A 131 -5.17 16.61 -9.87
C GLY A 131 -5.50 17.32 -8.55
N ASN A 132 -6.38 16.71 -7.74
CA ASN A 132 -6.79 17.23 -6.43
C ASN A 132 -5.79 16.89 -5.29
N LEU A 133 -4.76 16.07 -5.54
CA LEU A 133 -3.80 15.66 -4.51
C LEU A 133 -2.52 16.50 -4.55
N THR A 134 -1.87 16.66 -3.39
CA THR A 134 -0.47 17.10 -3.29
C THR A 134 0.46 15.95 -3.68
N PHE A 135 1.75 16.21 -3.81
CA PHE A 135 2.72 15.14 -4.09
C PHE A 135 2.84 14.14 -2.94
N GLU A 136 2.80 14.64 -1.70
CA GLU A 136 2.82 13.80 -0.49
C GLU A 136 1.60 12.87 -0.45
N GLU A 137 0.42 13.39 -0.74
CA GLU A 137 -0.81 12.60 -0.82
C GLU A 137 -0.73 11.56 -1.94
N ALA A 138 -0.30 11.97 -3.14
CA ALA A 138 -0.21 11.09 -4.30
C ALA A 138 0.85 9.98 -4.13
N ALA A 139 1.98 10.27 -3.47
CA ALA A 139 3.00 9.27 -3.17
C ALA A 139 2.48 8.11 -2.30
N THR A 140 1.35 8.27 -1.59
CA THR A 140 0.80 7.20 -0.74
C THR A 140 0.00 6.15 -1.51
N LEU A 141 -0.30 6.40 -2.80
CA LEU A 141 -1.23 5.60 -3.60
C LEU A 141 -0.66 4.29 -4.17
N PRO A 142 0.58 4.24 -4.70
CA PRO A 142 1.06 3.14 -5.55
C PRO A 142 1.00 1.75 -4.92
N CYS A 143 1.30 1.62 -3.64
CA CYS A 143 1.22 0.35 -2.93
C CYS A 143 -0.06 0.25 -2.08
N ALA A 144 -0.17 1.08 -1.04
CA ALA A 144 -1.23 0.93 -0.03
C ALA A 144 -2.63 1.24 -0.60
N GLY A 145 -2.78 2.34 -1.33
CA GLY A 145 -4.05 2.70 -1.95
C GLY A 145 -4.49 1.66 -2.97
N LEU A 146 -3.59 1.30 -3.88
CA LEU A 146 -3.89 0.33 -4.94
C LEU A 146 -4.17 -1.07 -4.40
N THR A 147 -3.51 -1.49 -3.32
CA THR A 147 -3.81 -2.77 -2.66
C THR A 147 -5.24 -2.80 -2.09
N ALA A 148 -5.64 -1.74 -1.40
CA ALA A 148 -7.00 -1.64 -0.84
C ALA A 148 -8.07 -1.59 -1.96
N TRP A 149 -7.79 -0.86 -3.03
CA TRP A 149 -8.65 -0.80 -4.22
C TRP A 149 -8.80 -2.17 -4.87
N HIS A 150 -7.68 -2.85 -5.15
CA HIS A 150 -7.69 -4.18 -5.76
C HIS A 150 -8.48 -5.18 -4.91
N ALA A 151 -8.27 -5.16 -3.59
CA ALA A 151 -8.97 -6.07 -2.68
C ALA A 151 -10.48 -5.84 -2.67
N LEU A 152 -10.92 -4.61 -2.43
CA LEU A 152 -12.34 -4.33 -2.17
C LEU A 152 -13.14 -4.04 -3.43
N ILE A 153 -12.54 -3.34 -4.40
CA ILE A 153 -13.28 -2.89 -5.59
C ILE A 153 -13.14 -3.88 -6.75
N GLU A 154 -11.90 -4.25 -7.12
CA GLU A 154 -11.68 -5.08 -8.29
C GLU A 154 -12.04 -6.56 -8.06
N ILE A 155 -11.56 -7.13 -6.97
CA ILE A 155 -11.83 -8.53 -6.61
C ILE A 155 -13.10 -8.65 -5.78
N GLY A 156 -13.21 -7.82 -4.75
CA GLY A 156 -14.31 -7.86 -3.79
C GLY A 156 -15.64 -7.43 -4.37
N ARG A 157 -15.61 -6.47 -5.28
CA ARG A 157 -16.82 -5.87 -5.85
C ARG A 157 -17.82 -5.50 -4.77
N ILE A 158 -17.31 -4.93 -3.68
CA ILE A 158 -18.07 -4.57 -2.50
C ILE A 158 -19.24 -3.64 -2.89
N LYS A 159 -20.42 -3.93 -2.35
CA LYS A 159 -21.67 -3.26 -2.72
C LYS A 159 -22.25 -2.47 -1.55
N PRO A 160 -23.12 -1.49 -1.83
CA PRO A 160 -23.89 -0.81 -0.80
C PRO A 160 -24.67 -1.82 0.07
N GLY A 161 -24.60 -1.64 1.39
CA GLY A 161 -25.24 -2.51 2.37
C GLY A 161 -24.42 -3.74 2.78
N GLU A 162 -23.32 -4.06 2.11
CA GLU A 162 -22.37 -5.07 2.57
C GLU A 162 -21.49 -4.53 3.71
N SER A 163 -20.81 -5.42 4.39
CA SER A 163 -19.96 -5.12 5.55
C SER A 163 -18.54 -5.64 5.37
N VAL A 164 -17.58 -4.90 5.92
CA VAL A 164 -16.16 -5.29 5.90
C VAL A 164 -15.50 -5.15 7.26
N ALA A 165 -14.75 -6.17 7.68
CA ALA A 165 -13.82 -6.08 8.80
C ALA A 165 -12.43 -5.68 8.29
N ILE A 166 -11.91 -4.58 8.80
CA ILE A 166 -10.60 -4.03 8.44
C ILE A 166 -9.69 -4.16 9.65
N LEU A 167 -8.59 -4.90 9.48
CA LEU A 167 -7.64 -5.13 10.55
C LEU A 167 -6.55 -4.04 10.56
N GLY A 168 -6.33 -3.46 11.76
CA GLY A 168 -5.31 -2.44 11.97
C GLY A 168 -5.64 -1.09 11.34
N THR A 169 -4.70 -0.15 11.47
CA THR A 169 -4.86 1.27 11.10
C THR A 169 -3.69 1.81 10.27
N GLY A 170 -2.98 0.92 9.59
CA GLY A 170 -1.89 1.27 8.69
C GLY A 170 -2.38 1.79 7.33
N GLY A 171 -1.44 1.94 6.39
CA GLY A 171 -1.73 2.52 5.08
C GLY A 171 -2.86 1.82 4.33
N VAL A 172 -2.79 0.51 4.14
CA VAL A 172 -3.83 -0.24 3.42
C VAL A 172 -5.19 -0.11 4.11
N SER A 173 -5.21 -0.21 5.43
CA SER A 173 -6.45 -0.15 6.22
C SER A 173 -7.11 1.23 6.15
N SER A 174 -6.34 2.33 6.20
CA SER A 174 -6.90 3.69 6.08
C SER A 174 -7.54 3.95 4.71
N PHE A 175 -6.93 3.46 3.63
CA PHE A 175 -7.53 3.50 2.29
C PHE A 175 -8.76 2.61 2.19
N ALA A 176 -8.72 1.42 2.79
CA ALA A 176 -9.84 0.48 2.74
C ALA A 176 -11.09 1.03 3.42
N ILE A 177 -10.95 1.75 4.56
CA ILE A 177 -12.08 2.44 5.20
C ILE A 177 -12.73 3.40 4.19
N ALA A 178 -11.93 4.26 3.57
CA ALA A 178 -12.45 5.25 2.62
C ALA A 178 -13.13 4.60 1.41
N PHE A 179 -12.50 3.58 0.80
CA PHE A 179 -13.07 2.92 -0.38
C PHE A 179 -14.34 2.12 -0.04
N ALA A 180 -14.40 1.48 1.13
CA ALA A 180 -15.62 0.84 1.60
C ALA A 180 -16.75 1.86 1.80
N LYS A 181 -16.45 3.00 2.42
CA LYS A 181 -17.43 4.07 2.62
C LYS A 181 -17.88 4.73 1.31
N MET A 182 -17.00 4.86 0.32
CA MET A 182 -17.39 5.31 -1.04
C MET A 182 -18.41 4.37 -1.69
N GLN A 183 -18.41 3.08 -1.32
CA GLN A 183 -19.37 2.08 -1.80
C GLN A 183 -20.61 1.94 -0.91
N GLY A 184 -20.74 2.70 0.19
CA GLY A 184 -21.86 2.58 1.11
C GLY A 184 -21.82 1.31 1.99
N ALA A 185 -20.66 0.74 2.21
CA ALA A 185 -20.49 -0.43 3.05
C ALA A 185 -20.38 -0.06 4.55
N PHE A 186 -20.73 -1.01 5.43
CA PHE A 186 -20.53 -0.91 6.86
C PHE A 186 -19.12 -1.40 7.24
N VAL A 187 -18.39 -0.61 8.03
CA VAL A 187 -16.98 -0.86 8.35
C VAL A 187 -16.79 -1.18 9.83
N PHE A 188 -16.32 -2.39 10.12
CA PHE A 188 -15.75 -2.77 11.40
C PHE A 188 -14.24 -2.55 11.36
N LEU A 189 -13.70 -1.76 12.29
CA LEU A 189 -12.26 -1.46 12.37
C LEU A 189 -11.67 -2.03 13.65
N THR A 190 -10.56 -2.76 13.54
CA THR A 190 -9.81 -3.23 14.71
C THR A 190 -8.49 -2.51 14.88
N SER A 191 -8.07 -2.22 16.11
CA SER A 191 -6.76 -1.66 16.44
C SER A 191 -6.34 -2.02 17.85
N SER A 192 -5.07 -1.78 18.20
CA SER A 192 -4.57 -1.87 19.58
C SER A 192 -4.62 -0.53 20.35
N SER A 193 -5.12 0.54 19.72
CA SER A 193 -5.10 1.90 20.27
C SER A 193 -6.43 2.59 20.03
N ASP A 194 -7.04 3.09 21.11
CA ASP A 194 -8.30 3.84 21.04
C ASP A 194 -8.13 5.16 20.29
N GLU A 195 -6.96 5.80 20.42
CA GLU A 195 -6.63 7.01 19.66
C GLU A 195 -6.68 6.74 18.14
N LYS A 196 -6.05 5.65 17.68
CA LYS A 196 -6.08 5.27 16.27
C LYS A 196 -7.48 4.84 15.81
N LEU A 197 -8.26 4.19 16.68
CA LEU A 197 -9.67 3.88 16.40
C LEU A 197 -10.49 5.16 16.22
N SER A 198 -10.28 6.18 17.07
CA SER A 198 -10.95 7.49 16.93
C SER A 198 -10.63 8.15 15.60
N ARG A 199 -9.36 8.10 15.14
CA ARG A 199 -8.97 8.58 13.79
C ARG A 199 -9.64 7.75 12.69
N GLY A 200 -9.76 6.45 12.87
CA GLY A 200 -10.51 5.57 11.95
C GLY A 200 -11.99 5.93 11.86
N LYS A 201 -12.60 6.30 12.99
CA LYS A 201 -13.98 6.82 13.02
C LYS A 201 -14.14 8.08 12.19
N THR A 202 -13.18 8.99 12.27
CA THR A 202 -13.18 10.22 11.47
C THR A 202 -13.09 9.91 9.95
N LEU A 203 -12.43 8.81 9.56
CA LEU A 203 -12.43 8.33 8.18
C LEU A 203 -13.72 7.61 7.77
N GLY A 204 -14.64 7.36 8.70
CA GLY A 204 -15.95 6.77 8.44
C GLY A 204 -16.13 5.33 8.93
N ALA A 205 -15.22 4.77 9.73
CA ALA A 205 -15.45 3.46 10.33
C ALA A 205 -16.67 3.51 11.27
N ASP A 206 -17.57 2.54 11.14
CA ASP A 206 -18.85 2.53 11.84
C ASP A 206 -18.71 1.90 13.24
N THR A 207 -18.01 0.76 13.34
CA THR A 207 -17.74 0.06 14.59
C THR A 207 -16.25 -0.04 14.87
N LEU A 208 -15.87 0.24 16.10
CA LEU A 208 -14.48 0.29 16.55
C LEU A 208 -14.24 -0.81 17.59
N ILE A 209 -13.24 -1.64 17.39
CA ILE A 209 -12.91 -2.74 18.30
C ILE A 209 -11.44 -2.68 18.68
N ASN A 210 -11.16 -2.41 19.96
CA ASN A 210 -9.80 -2.49 20.47
C ASN A 210 -9.50 -3.95 20.85
N TYR A 211 -8.65 -4.62 20.07
CA TYR A 211 -8.34 -6.03 20.28
C TYR A 211 -7.46 -6.30 21.51
N LYS A 212 -6.93 -5.28 22.19
CA LYS A 212 -6.26 -5.44 23.48
C LYS A 212 -7.27 -5.60 24.62
N SER A 213 -8.35 -4.82 24.61
CA SER A 213 -9.45 -4.94 25.58
C SER A 213 -10.47 -5.99 25.18
N THR A 214 -10.60 -6.27 23.87
CA THR A 214 -11.51 -7.27 23.30
C THR A 214 -10.73 -8.26 22.43
N PRO A 215 -9.94 -9.18 23.03
CA PRO A 215 -9.11 -10.13 22.28
C PRO A 215 -9.90 -11.05 21.35
N GLN A 216 -11.17 -11.32 21.67
CA GLN A 216 -12.10 -12.09 20.85
C GLN A 216 -12.90 -11.15 19.93
N TRP A 217 -12.19 -10.33 19.17
CA TRP A 217 -12.79 -9.32 18.26
C TRP A 217 -13.69 -9.95 17.19
N ASP A 218 -13.43 -11.19 16.79
CA ASP A 218 -14.26 -11.99 15.89
C ASP A 218 -15.64 -12.29 16.50
N ALA A 219 -15.71 -12.66 17.78
CA ALA A 219 -16.97 -12.87 18.48
C ALA A 219 -17.76 -11.57 18.64
N GLU A 220 -17.08 -10.44 18.87
CA GLU A 220 -17.73 -9.13 18.94
C GLU A 220 -18.28 -8.70 17.56
N ILE A 221 -17.56 -8.95 16.45
CA ILE A 221 -18.10 -8.76 15.11
C ILE A 221 -19.34 -9.61 14.87
N LEU A 222 -19.29 -10.89 15.20
CA LEU A 222 -20.45 -11.79 15.07
C LEU A 222 -21.65 -11.27 15.86
N LYS A 223 -21.45 -10.86 17.11
CA LYS A 223 -22.52 -10.30 17.96
C LYS A 223 -23.14 -9.06 17.32
N GLN A 224 -22.33 -8.11 16.86
CA GLN A 224 -22.81 -6.85 16.29
C GLN A 224 -23.39 -7.00 14.87
N SER A 225 -23.05 -8.06 14.16
CA SER A 225 -23.65 -8.42 12.86
C SER A 225 -24.88 -9.34 13.00
N GLY A 226 -25.45 -9.48 14.19
CA GLY A 226 -26.61 -10.33 14.42
C GLY A 226 -26.32 -11.83 14.26
N GLY A 227 -25.08 -12.27 14.47
CA GLY A 227 -24.64 -13.66 14.33
C GLY A 227 -24.25 -14.07 12.92
N THR A 228 -24.46 -13.22 11.92
CA THR A 228 -24.21 -13.56 10.51
C THR A 228 -22.73 -13.49 10.14
N GLY A 229 -21.99 -12.52 10.66
CA GLY A 229 -20.63 -12.16 10.27
C GLY A 229 -20.59 -11.14 9.14
N VAL A 230 -19.37 -10.74 8.74
CA VAL A 230 -19.16 -9.73 7.69
C VAL A 230 -19.01 -10.37 6.31
N ASP A 231 -19.33 -9.60 5.25
CA ASP A 231 -19.17 -10.04 3.86
C ASP A 231 -17.70 -10.16 3.45
N HIS A 232 -16.88 -9.24 3.93
CA HIS A 232 -15.47 -9.11 3.54
C HIS A 232 -14.58 -8.95 4.77
N VAL A 233 -13.36 -9.50 4.69
CA VAL A 233 -12.29 -9.24 5.67
C VAL A 233 -11.03 -8.79 4.94
N LEU A 234 -10.47 -7.66 5.34
CA LEU A 234 -9.18 -7.18 4.87
C LEU A 234 -8.09 -7.65 5.84
N GLU A 235 -7.40 -8.73 5.49
CA GLU A 235 -6.47 -9.45 6.35
C GLU A 235 -5.03 -8.98 6.12
N VAL A 236 -4.50 -8.22 7.08
CA VAL A 236 -3.13 -7.71 7.06
C VAL A 236 -2.22 -8.36 8.10
N GLY A 237 -2.78 -9.05 9.09
CA GLY A 237 -2.04 -9.67 10.19
C GLY A 237 -1.39 -11.01 9.80
N GLY A 238 -2.02 -11.78 8.94
CA GLY A 238 -1.54 -13.08 8.50
C GLY A 238 -1.91 -14.21 9.45
N ALA A 239 -1.00 -15.18 9.67
CA ALA A 239 -1.30 -16.40 10.41
C ALA A 239 -1.84 -16.17 11.84
N GLY A 240 -1.39 -15.12 12.49
CA GLY A 240 -1.81 -14.81 13.86
C GLY A 240 -3.25 -14.30 14.01
N THR A 241 -3.87 -13.84 12.92
CA THR A 241 -5.25 -13.30 12.92
C THR A 241 -6.20 -14.09 12.04
N MET A 242 -5.68 -14.97 11.16
CA MET A 242 -6.45 -15.66 10.14
C MET A 242 -7.62 -16.49 10.68
N GLU A 243 -7.43 -17.20 11.77
CA GLU A 243 -8.50 -18.00 12.38
C GLU A 243 -9.68 -17.12 12.81
N ARG A 244 -9.38 -15.98 13.45
CA ARG A 244 -10.41 -15.02 13.85
C ARG A 244 -11.07 -14.37 12.63
N SER A 245 -10.31 -14.07 11.59
CA SER A 245 -10.85 -13.57 10.32
C SER A 245 -11.82 -14.57 9.69
N MET A 246 -11.48 -15.86 9.70
CA MET A 246 -12.38 -16.93 9.23
C MET A 246 -13.62 -17.11 10.12
N ASN A 247 -13.52 -16.82 11.41
CA ASN A 247 -14.69 -16.82 12.30
C ASN A 247 -15.60 -15.63 12.03
N ALA A 248 -15.04 -14.43 11.89
CA ALA A 248 -15.77 -13.18 11.72
C ALA A 248 -16.51 -13.07 10.37
N VAL A 249 -15.98 -13.69 9.32
CA VAL A 249 -16.60 -13.65 7.99
C VAL A 249 -17.80 -14.59 7.91
N ARG A 250 -18.87 -14.17 7.21
CA ARG A 250 -20.06 -14.99 6.98
C ARG A 250 -19.78 -16.22 6.09
N PRO A 251 -20.64 -17.23 6.08
CA PRO A 251 -20.57 -18.30 5.08
C PRO A 251 -20.61 -17.70 3.64
N GLY A 252 -19.75 -18.21 2.75
CA GLY A 252 -19.60 -17.70 1.39
C GLY A 252 -18.88 -16.34 1.27
N GLY A 253 -18.47 -15.73 2.39
CA GLY A 253 -17.79 -14.44 2.39
C GLY A 253 -16.34 -14.52 1.95
N SER A 254 -15.68 -13.38 1.85
CA SER A 254 -14.35 -13.24 1.25
C SER A 254 -13.30 -12.69 2.22
N ILE A 255 -12.10 -13.28 2.21
CA ILE A 255 -10.94 -12.82 2.98
C ILE A 255 -9.83 -12.46 2.00
N TYR A 256 -9.37 -11.21 2.05
CA TYR A 256 -8.28 -10.70 1.21
C TYR A 256 -6.98 -10.74 2.01
N VAL A 257 -6.14 -11.70 1.68
CA VAL A 257 -4.86 -11.92 2.35
C VAL A 257 -3.80 -10.99 1.75
N ILE A 258 -3.39 -10.00 2.52
CA ILE A 258 -2.49 -8.92 2.08
C ILE A 258 -1.17 -8.99 2.80
N GLY A 259 -1.20 -9.04 4.14
CA GLY A 259 -0.03 -8.99 4.99
C GLY A 259 0.24 -10.33 5.70
N ALA A 260 1.48 -10.45 6.17
CA ALA A 260 1.93 -11.55 7.01
C ALA A 260 2.71 -10.99 8.21
N LEU A 261 2.16 -9.97 8.88
CA LEU A 261 2.83 -9.23 9.96
C LEU A 261 3.18 -10.13 11.16
N ALA A 262 2.38 -11.17 11.40
CA ALA A 262 2.62 -12.15 12.46
C ALA A 262 3.63 -13.24 12.10
N GLY A 263 4.27 -13.16 10.92
CA GLY A 263 5.19 -14.17 10.44
C GLY A 263 4.51 -15.44 9.88
N PRO A 264 5.30 -16.52 9.68
CA PRO A 264 4.78 -17.79 9.17
C PRO A 264 3.87 -18.48 10.20
N GLY A 265 2.92 -19.27 9.71
CA GLY A 265 2.00 -20.04 10.55
C GLY A 265 1.11 -20.95 9.72
N THR A 266 0.27 -21.73 10.38
CA THR A 266 -0.63 -22.69 9.74
C THR A 266 -2.06 -22.17 9.71
N ILE A 267 -2.80 -22.57 8.68
CA ILE A 267 -4.22 -22.31 8.52
C ILE A 267 -4.95 -23.67 8.51
N ASN A 268 -6.04 -23.79 9.24
CA ASN A 268 -6.87 -24.99 9.22
C ASN A 268 -7.79 -24.97 7.98
N PRO A 269 -7.54 -25.78 6.95
CA PRO A 269 -8.33 -25.77 5.71
C PRO A 269 -9.79 -26.19 5.92
N ARG A 270 -10.11 -26.92 6.99
CA ARG A 270 -11.50 -27.30 7.32
C ARG A 270 -12.39 -26.08 7.57
N MET A 271 -11.83 -24.99 8.12
CA MET A 271 -12.60 -23.76 8.34
C MET A 271 -13.02 -23.11 7.02
N ILE A 272 -12.14 -23.13 5.99
CA ILE A 272 -12.43 -22.63 4.65
C ILE A 272 -13.59 -23.43 4.05
N ASN A 273 -13.48 -24.76 4.07
CA ASN A 273 -14.50 -25.65 3.51
C ASN A 273 -15.84 -25.50 4.22
N ARG A 274 -15.84 -25.55 5.57
CA ARG A 274 -17.06 -25.51 6.40
C ARG A 274 -17.93 -24.28 6.16
N LYS A 275 -17.32 -23.14 5.86
CA LYS A 275 -18.02 -21.88 5.57
C LYS A 275 -18.03 -21.53 4.08
N SER A 276 -17.49 -22.36 3.19
CA SER A 276 -17.35 -22.07 1.76
C SER A 276 -16.68 -20.72 1.49
N LEU A 277 -15.57 -20.43 2.20
CA LEU A 277 -14.92 -19.14 2.17
C LEU A 277 -14.12 -18.90 0.89
N ASN A 278 -14.07 -17.66 0.42
CA ASN A 278 -13.22 -17.22 -0.64
C ASN A 278 -11.95 -16.56 -0.05
N LEU A 279 -10.82 -17.28 -0.05
CA LEU A 279 -9.52 -16.71 0.34
C LEU A 279 -8.78 -16.26 -0.91
N ARG A 280 -8.42 -14.98 -0.96
CA ARG A 280 -7.75 -14.39 -2.11
C ARG A 280 -6.49 -13.64 -1.67
N GLY A 281 -5.33 -14.08 -2.15
CA GLY A 281 -4.07 -13.32 -2.03
C GLY A 281 -4.15 -12.06 -2.89
N ILE A 282 -3.77 -10.93 -2.33
CA ILE A 282 -3.75 -9.63 -3.01
C ILE A 282 -2.31 -9.15 -3.12
N HIS A 283 -1.91 -8.81 -4.32
CA HIS A 283 -0.56 -8.32 -4.62
C HIS A 283 -0.63 -6.97 -5.32
N VAL A 284 -0.76 -5.89 -4.56
CA VAL A 284 -0.91 -4.50 -5.05
C VAL A 284 -1.97 -4.38 -6.16
N GLY A 285 -1.59 -4.12 -7.43
CA GLY A 285 -2.51 -4.03 -8.56
C GLY A 285 -1.83 -3.56 -9.84
N SER A 286 -2.59 -3.59 -10.94
CA SER A 286 -2.15 -3.12 -12.26
C SER A 286 -2.26 -1.59 -12.39
N ARG A 287 -1.58 -1.03 -13.41
CA ARG A 287 -1.73 0.38 -13.77
C ARG A 287 -3.16 0.72 -14.21
N GLU A 288 -3.89 -0.20 -14.84
CA GLU A 288 -5.30 -0.03 -15.20
C GLU A 288 -6.17 0.16 -13.96
N MET A 289 -6.01 -0.70 -12.94
CA MET A 289 -6.70 -0.56 -11.65
C MET A 289 -6.32 0.77 -10.97
N PHE A 290 -5.05 1.18 -11.07
CA PHE A 290 -4.59 2.45 -10.54
C PHE A 290 -5.27 3.64 -11.24
N ALA A 291 -5.42 3.59 -12.56
CA ALA A 291 -6.15 4.62 -13.31
C ALA A 291 -7.63 4.71 -12.88
N ALA A 292 -8.27 3.56 -12.62
CA ALA A 292 -9.65 3.51 -12.11
C ALA A 292 -9.75 4.13 -10.70
N MET A 293 -8.83 3.75 -9.81
CA MET A 293 -8.73 4.33 -8.47
C MET A 293 -8.51 5.85 -8.52
N ASN A 294 -7.63 6.34 -9.38
CA ASN A 294 -7.36 7.78 -9.54
C ASN A 294 -8.62 8.56 -9.97
N ARG A 295 -9.43 8.01 -10.89
CA ARG A 295 -10.71 8.63 -11.28
C ARG A 295 -11.67 8.73 -10.09
N ALA A 296 -11.79 7.67 -9.29
CA ALA A 296 -12.62 7.66 -8.09
C ALA A 296 -12.15 8.69 -7.05
N ILE A 297 -10.84 8.80 -6.83
CA ILE A 297 -10.23 9.79 -5.92
C ILE A 297 -10.56 11.22 -6.37
N VAL A 298 -10.46 11.52 -7.67
CA VAL A 298 -10.79 12.83 -8.21
C VAL A 298 -12.28 13.12 -8.02
N GLN A 299 -13.15 12.17 -8.36
CA GLN A 299 -14.61 12.31 -8.29
C GLN A 299 -15.10 12.55 -6.86
N THR A 300 -14.55 11.84 -5.89
CA THR A 300 -14.95 11.90 -4.49
C THR A 300 -14.19 12.96 -3.69
N LYS A 301 -13.18 13.60 -4.30
CA LYS A 301 -12.26 14.55 -3.65
C LYS A 301 -11.56 13.96 -2.41
N PHE A 302 -11.40 12.64 -2.40
CA PHE A 302 -10.77 11.93 -1.29
C PHE A 302 -9.34 12.42 -1.04
N LYS A 303 -8.95 12.45 0.24
CA LYS A 303 -7.60 12.79 0.72
C LYS A 303 -7.04 11.64 1.55
N PRO A 304 -5.86 11.10 1.18
CA PRO A 304 -5.19 10.08 1.98
C PRO A 304 -4.80 10.55 3.38
N ALA A 305 -4.85 9.63 4.35
CA ALA A 305 -4.40 9.90 5.71
C ALA A 305 -2.87 9.79 5.78
N ILE A 306 -2.20 10.92 5.94
CA ILE A 306 -0.76 11.02 6.21
C ILE A 306 -0.58 11.29 7.69
N ASP A 307 0.26 10.48 8.36
CA ASP A 307 0.55 10.64 9.77
C ASP A 307 1.68 11.65 10.01
N LYS A 308 2.78 11.46 9.27
CA LYS A 308 3.95 12.31 9.40
C LYS A 308 4.72 12.43 8.09
N VAL A 309 5.24 13.62 7.84
CA VAL A 309 6.14 13.91 6.72
C VAL A 309 7.54 14.18 7.27
N PHE A 310 8.54 13.55 6.70
CA PHE A 310 9.96 13.73 7.03
C PHE A 310 10.67 14.41 5.85
N ALA A 311 11.76 15.12 6.12
CA ALA A 311 12.63 15.62 5.07
C ALA A 311 13.42 14.47 4.39
N PHE A 312 13.88 14.68 3.15
CA PHE A 312 14.66 13.68 2.42
C PHE A 312 15.89 13.18 3.20
N ASN A 313 16.61 14.10 3.85
CA ASN A 313 17.79 13.75 4.64
C ASN A 313 17.46 12.94 5.91
N ASP A 314 16.20 12.94 6.35
CA ASP A 314 15.71 12.24 7.54
C ASP A 314 15.09 10.87 7.21
N ALA A 315 15.37 10.30 6.02
CA ALA A 315 14.80 9.03 5.58
C ALA A 315 14.99 7.90 6.63
N LYS A 316 16.16 7.78 7.26
CA LYS A 316 16.37 6.80 8.33
C LYS A 316 15.42 6.99 9.52
N ALA A 317 15.15 8.24 9.91
CA ALA A 317 14.19 8.54 10.97
C ALA A 317 12.76 8.20 10.57
N ALA A 318 12.40 8.38 9.29
CA ALA A 318 11.09 7.97 8.76
C ALA A 318 10.91 6.44 8.83
N TYR A 319 11.92 5.67 8.45
CA TYR A 319 11.93 4.20 8.58
C TYR A 319 11.79 3.76 10.04
N ALA A 320 12.59 4.34 10.95
CA ALA A 320 12.52 4.04 12.38
C ALA A 320 11.14 4.36 12.97
N TYR A 321 10.56 5.51 12.58
CA TYR A 321 9.21 5.91 12.99
C TYR A 321 8.14 4.92 12.51
N GLN A 322 8.21 4.49 11.25
CA GLN A 322 7.27 3.49 10.72
C GLN A 322 7.43 2.14 11.44
N GLN A 323 8.66 1.71 11.73
CA GLN A 323 8.96 0.45 12.40
C GLN A 323 8.34 0.37 13.79
N ASN A 324 8.26 1.48 14.51
CA ASN A 324 7.64 1.53 15.84
C ASN A 324 6.13 1.26 15.83
N GLY A 325 5.48 1.26 14.64
CA GLY A 325 4.07 0.95 14.49
C GLY A 325 3.12 1.97 15.14
N ALA A 326 3.63 3.12 15.58
CA ALA A 326 2.83 4.16 16.22
C ALA A 326 1.96 4.96 15.24
N HIS A 327 2.33 4.97 13.96
CA HIS A 327 1.66 5.74 12.90
C HIS A 327 0.22 5.26 12.62
N PHE A 328 -0.59 6.19 12.10
CA PHE A 328 -1.91 5.94 11.50
C PHE A 328 -1.87 6.32 10.02
N GLY A 329 -2.26 5.43 9.11
CA GLY A 329 -2.17 5.71 7.68
C GLY A 329 -0.74 5.63 7.16
N LYS A 330 -0.24 6.68 6.49
CA LYS A 330 1.03 6.67 5.76
C LYS A 330 2.10 7.59 6.38
N VAL A 331 3.34 7.17 6.24
CA VAL A 331 4.55 7.95 6.53
C VAL A 331 5.17 8.36 5.20
N VAL A 332 5.48 9.64 5.05
CA VAL A 332 5.95 10.25 3.79
C VAL A 332 7.32 10.90 4.00
N ILE A 333 8.13 10.88 2.96
CA ILE A 333 9.40 11.60 2.86
C ILE A 333 9.24 12.65 1.75
N SER A 334 9.34 13.95 2.10
CA SER A 334 9.32 15.05 1.15
C SER A 334 10.72 15.29 0.60
N ALA A 335 10.83 15.45 -0.72
CA ALA A 335 12.05 15.79 -1.45
C ALA A 335 12.01 17.24 -1.97
N ALA A 336 11.09 18.06 -1.44
CA ALA A 336 10.96 19.48 -1.79
C ALA A 336 12.07 20.32 -1.13
#